data_48dd411021e0a96183fbe24421916668
#
_entry.id   48dd411021e0a96183fbe24421916668
#
_cell.length_a   1.000
_cell.length_b   1.000
_cell.length_c   1.000
_cell.angle_alpha   90.00
_cell.angle_beta   90.00
_cell.angle_gamma   90.00
#
_symmetry.space_group_name_H-M   'P 1'
#
loop_
_entity.id
_entity.type
_entity.pdbx_description
1 polymer ?
#
loop_
_entity_poly.entity_id
_entity_poly.type
_entity_poly.pdbx_seq_one_letter_code
_entity_poly.pdbx_strand_id
1 'polypeptide(L)'
;NAQCISNSLLALDQMGLRWSNFDNGLRKKLLDSVRRNVVRFNAQGIANSLLALDQMGLRWSHFDADLRSDLMGSVKRNVEHFNAQEISNSLLVLSRLRIDNDEILELLINQVRWLDSFSLIHRNQILLSLTWIKAYQGKAFIDLEGRFEPVNKITDSQLHQDVIRIINKCNIAVEKEKRMGVKGVI
;
A
#
# COMPACT_ATOMS: atom_id res chain seq x y z
N ASN A 1 19.30 13.59 6.32
CA ASN A 1 19.59 12.49 5.41
C ASN A 1 18.31 11.67 5.15
N ALA A 2 18.36 10.70 4.24
CA ALA A 2 17.20 9.89 3.83
C ALA A 2 16.55 9.15 5.02
N GLN A 3 17.34 8.50 5.85
CA GLN A 3 16.84 7.77 7.03
C GLN A 3 16.13 8.70 8.03
N CYS A 4 16.65 9.92 8.25
CA CYS A 4 15.96 10.87 9.12
C CYS A 4 14.59 11.24 8.57
N ILE A 5 14.43 11.40 7.26
CA ILE A 5 13.15 11.74 6.65
C ILE A 5 12.16 10.59 6.82
N SER A 6 12.53 9.34 6.49
CA SER A 6 11.64 8.20 6.66
C SER A 6 11.23 7.99 8.13
N ASN A 7 12.17 8.12 9.07
CA ASN A 7 11.89 8.02 10.50
C ASN A 7 10.98 9.17 10.99
N SER A 8 11.17 10.39 10.48
CA SER A 8 10.32 11.53 10.84
C SER A 8 8.90 11.34 10.35
N LEU A 9 8.71 10.86 9.11
CA LEU A 9 7.38 10.56 8.59
C LEU A 9 6.68 9.48 9.44
N LEU A 10 7.39 8.41 9.76
CA LEU A 10 6.87 7.34 10.61
C LEU A 10 6.50 7.85 12.01
N ALA A 11 7.32 8.71 12.60
CA ALA A 11 7.03 9.32 13.91
C ALA A 11 5.79 10.22 13.86
N LEU A 12 5.63 11.03 12.82
CA LEU A 12 4.43 11.87 12.64
C LEU A 12 3.16 11.02 12.55
N ASP A 13 3.22 9.92 11.79
CA ASP A 13 2.11 8.97 11.71
C ASP A 13 1.81 8.30 13.07
N GLN A 14 2.84 7.80 13.77
CA GLN A 14 2.69 7.21 15.11
C GLN A 14 2.13 8.18 16.16
N MET A 15 2.37 9.48 16.01
CA MET A 15 1.73 10.52 16.81
C MET A 15 0.26 10.75 16.42
N GLY A 16 -0.28 10.01 15.46
CA GLY A 16 -1.66 10.12 14.98
C GLY A 16 -1.93 11.36 14.14
N LEU A 17 -0.89 12.03 13.65
CA LEU A 17 -1.04 13.20 12.81
C LEU A 17 -1.55 12.81 11.43
N ARG A 18 -2.50 13.60 10.92
CA ARG A 18 -3.07 13.44 9.58
C ARG A 18 -2.57 14.54 8.67
N TRP A 19 -2.55 14.28 7.38
CA TRP A 19 -2.13 15.27 6.39
C TRP A 19 -2.91 16.58 6.50
N SER A 20 -4.19 16.49 6.89
CA SER A 20 -5.05 17.66 7.13
C SER A 20 -4.63 18.52 8.31
N ASN A 21 -3.84 18.00 9.25
CA ASN A 21 -3.36 18.75 10.41
C ASN A 21 -2.24 19.75 10.06
N PHE A 22 -1.61 19.59 8.89
CA PHE A 22 -0.51 20.44 8.47
C PHE A 22 -0.99 21.60 7.60
N ASP A 23 -0.41 22.78 7.79
CA ASP A 23 -0.57 23.90 6.86
C ASP A 23 0.09 23.61 5.51
N ASN A 24 -0.23 24.40 4.51
CA ASN A 24 0.31 24.20 3.15
C ASN A 24 1.82 24.38 3.08
N GLY A 25 2.41 25.22 3.90
CA GLY A 25 3.85 25.43 3.95
C GLY A 25 4.58 24.20 4.46
N LEU A 26 4.08 23.60 5.55
CA LEU A 26 4.66 22.38 6.11
C LEU A 26 4.44 21.18 5.19
N ARG A 27 3.25 21.03 4.58
CA ARG A 27 2.99 20.00 3.57
C ARG A 27 3.98 20.04 2.44
N LYS A 28 4.22 21.24 1.88
CA LYS A 28 5.20 21.43 0.82
C LYS A 28 6.61 21.06 1.28
N LYS A 29 7.04 21.53 2.45
CA LYS A 29 8.38 21.23 2.99
C LYS A 29 8.58 19.72 3.21
N LEU A 30 7.57 19.01 3.68
CA LEU A 30 7.63 17.56 3.86
C LEU A 30 7.78 16.84 2.52
N LEU A 31 6.95 17.15 1.51
CA LEU A 31 7.06 16.54 0.18
C LEU A 31 8.38 16.89 -0.50
N ASP A 32 8.86 18.14 -0.40
CA ASP A 32 10.16 18.54 -0.92
C ASP A 32 11.33 17.80 -0.23
N SER A 33 11.16 17.47 1.05
CA SER A 33 12.15 16.68 1.79
C SER A 33 12.16 15.22 1.36
N VAL A 34 10.97 14.63 1.11
CA VAL A 34 10.86 13.29 0.50
C VAL A 34 11.55 13.30 -0.86
N ARG A 35 11.17 14.23 -1.74
CA ARG A 35 11.73 14.35 -3.10
C ARG A 35 13.26 14.40 -3.12
N ARG A 36 13.86 15.24 -2.29
CA ARG A 36 15.33 15.36 -2.20
C ARG A 36 16.05 14.10 -1.71
N ASN A 37 15.33 13.20 -1.06
CA ASN A 37 15.92 12.02 -0.41
C ASN A 37 15.47 10.68 -1.01
N VAL A 38 14.40 10.64 -1.80
CA VAL A 38 13.77 9.40 -2.29
C VAL A 38 14.75 8.50 -3.06
N VAL A 39 15.66 9.08 -3.82
CA VAL A 39 16.69 8.32 -4.56
C VAL A 39 17.72 7.63 -3.65
N ARG A 40 17.81 8.05 -2.38
CA ARG A 40 18.73 7.52 -1.37
C ARG A 40 18.04 6.66 -0.32
N PHE A 41 16.74 6.43 -0.43
CA PHE A 41 16.06 5.50 0.47
C PHE A 41 16.57 4.08 0.22
N ASN A 42 16.85 3.38 1.32
CA ASN A 42 17.01 1.93 1.32
C ASN A 42 15.63 1.26 1.39
N ALA A 43 15.61 -0.07 1.41
CA ALA A 43 14.40 -0.90 1.48
C ALA A 43 13.45 -0.46 2.62
N GLN A 44 13.96 -0.34 3.83
CA GLN A 44 13.20 0.11 5.00
C GLN A 44 12.72 1.55 4.84
N GLY A 45 13.59 2.44 4.36
CA GLY A 45 13.27 3.86 4.20
C GLY A 45 12.12 4.10 3.24
N ILE A 46 12.10 3.42 2.08
CA ILE A 46 11.01 3.59 1.12
C ILE A 46 9.71 2.95 1.61
N ALA A 47 9.75 1.74 2.18
CA ALA A 47 8.56 1.05 2.69
C ALA A 47 7.91 1.84 3.84
N ASN A 48 8.70 2.32 4.80
CA ASN A 48 8.22 3.13 5.92
C ASN A 48 7.68 4.49 5.46
N SER A 49 8.32 5.14 4.50
CA SER A 49 7.84 6.42 3.98
C SER A 49 6.51 6.28 3.27
N LEU A 50 6.36 5.28 2.41
CA LEU A 50 5.10 4.98 1.74
C LEU A 50 3.99 4.70 2.74
N LEU A 51 4.25 3.83 3.74
CA LEU A 51 3.28 3.47 4.76
C LEU A 51 2.84 4.70 5.57
N ALA A 52 3.78 5.51 6.05
CA ALA A 52 3.47 6.69 6.84
C ALA A 52 2.66 7.71 6.04
N LEU A 53 3.03 7.97 4.79
CA LEU A 53 2.29 8.90 3.92
C LEU A 53 0.85 8.43 3.67
N ASP A 54 0.65 7.13 3.41
CA ASP A 54 -0.69 6.55 3.26
C ASP A 54 -1.50 6.65 4.56
N GLN A 55 -0.93 6.27 5.69
CA GLN A 55 -1.60 6.32 7.00
C GLN A 55 -1.95 7.74 7.44
N MET A 56 -1.11 8.72 7.12
CA MET A 56 -1.43 10.13 7.30
C MET A 56 -2.55 10.62 6.37
N GLY A 57 -3.00 9.82 5.42
CA GLY A 57 -4.13 10.11 4.54
C GLY A 57 -3.76 10.81 3.23
N LEU A 58 -2.51 10.72 2.78
CA LEU A 58 -2.15 11.18 1.45
C LEU A 58 -2.75 10.24 0.41
N ARG A 59 -3.15 10.83 -0.71
CA ARG A 59 -3.60 10.10 -1.89
C ARG A 59 -2.55 10.22 -2.99
N TRP A 60 -2.54 9.27 -3.91
CA TRP A 60 -1.62 9.31 -5.04
C TRP A 60 -1.68 10.62 -5.83
N SER A 61 -2.86 11.25 -5.88
CA SER A 61 -3.06 12.55 -6.53
C SER A 61 -2.37 13.74 -5.84
N HIS A 62 -1.95 13.59 -4.59
CA HIS A 62 -1.19 14.65 -3.88
C HIS A 62 0.28 14.71 -4.32
N PHE A 63 0.77 13.69 -5.00
CA PHE A 63 2.12 13.68 -5.56
C PHE A 63 2.09 14.13 -7.01
N ASP A 64 3.01 14.98 -7.41
CA ASP A 64 3.22 15.30 -8.82
C ASP A 64 3.87 14.13 -9.57
N ALA A 65 3.94 14.23 -10.88
CA ALA A 65 4.42 13.14 -11.74
C ALA A 65 5.86 12.74 -11.43
N ASP A 66 6.73 13.72 -11.15
CA ASP A 66 8.15 13.46 -10.88
C ASP A 66 8.32 12.71 -9.56
N LEU A 67 7.64 13.16 -8.49
CA LEU A 67 7.71 12.48 -7.20
C LEU A 67 7.11 11.07 -7.26
N ARG A 68 6.03 10.86 -8.05
CA ARG A 68 5.48 9.51 -8.28
C ARG A 68 6.50 8.61 -8.96
N SER A 69 7.15 9.10 -10.01
CA SER A 69 8.21 8.37 -10.72
C SER A 69 9.38 8.03 -9.81
N ASP A 70 9.83 8.99 -9.02
CA ASP A 70 10.93 8.80 -8.08
C ASP A 70 10.61 7.79 -6.98
N LEU A 71 9.39 7.83 -6.43
CA LEU A 71 8.92 6.86 -5.44
C LEU A 71 8.90 5.44 -6.03
N MET A 72 8.32 5.27 -7.21
CA MET A 72 8.28 3.97 -7.89
C MET A 72 9.67 3.50 -8.29
N GLY A 73 10.52 4.38 -8.78
CA GLY A 73 11.93 4.09 -9.05
C GLY A 73 12.70 3.66 -7.79
N SER A 74 12.36 4.24 -6.63
CA SER A 74 12.96 3.82 -5.35
C SER A 74 12.48 2.44 -4.91
N VAL A 75 11.20 2.12 -5.09
CA VAL A 75 10.66 0.76 -4.85
C VAL A 75 11.40 -0.23 -5.74
N LYS A 76 11.48 0.02 -7.05
CA LYS A 76 12.13 -0.86 -8.03
C LYS A 76 13.60 -1.14 -7.67
N ARG A 77 14.35 -0.14 -7.26
CA ARG A 77 15.77 -0.30 -6.88
C ARG A 77 15.98 -1.15 -5.63
N ASN A 78 15.00 -1.18 -4.74
CA ASN A 78 15.14 -1.81 -3.43
C ASN A 78 14.38 -3.13 -3.29
N VAL A 79 13.50 -3.50 -4.23
CA VAL A 79 12.58 -4.63 -4.10
C VAL A 79 13.27 -5.96 -3.78
N GLU A 80 14.44 -6.21 -4.35
CA GLU A 80 15.21 -7.43 -4.09
C GLU A 80 15.78 -7.50 -2.67
N HIS A 81 15.83 -6.38 -1.97
CA HIS A 81 16.30 -6.26 -0.60
C HIS A 81 15.15 -6.16 0.41
N PHE A 82 13.90 -6.22 -0.05
CA PHE A 82 12.75 -6.15 0.84
C PHE A 82 12.62 -7.42 1.65
N ASN A 83 12.49 -7.27 2.96
CA ASN A 83 12.06 -8.34 3.86
C ASN A 83 10.51 -8.48 3.87
N ALA A 84 9.99 -9.44 4.65
CA ALA A 84 8.56 -9.73 4.73
C ALA A 84 7.72 -8.53 5.18
N GLN A 85 8.22 -7.67 6.05
CA GLN A 85 7.53 -6.46 6.51
C GLN A 85 7.50 -5.39 5.42
N GLU A 86 8.63 -5.15 4.78
CA GLU A 86 8.78 -4.11 3.76
C GLU A 86 7.95 -4.42 2.52
N ILE A 87 7.92 -5.69 2.11
CA ILE A 87 7.11 -6.14 0.98
C ILE A 87 5.62 -6.04 1.28
N SER A 88 5.18 -6.51 2.46
CA SER A 88 3.76 -6.48 2.84
C SER A 88 3.23 -5.05 3.01
N ASN A 89 4.04 -4.16 3.61
CA ASN A 89 3.72 -2.74 3.72
C ASN A 89 3.64 -2.06 2.34
N SER A 90 4.61 -2.32 1.47
CA SER A 90 4.63 -1.72 0.13
C SER A 90 3.44 -2.17 -0.72
N LEU A 91 3.13 -3.47 -0.74
CA LEU A 91 1.95 -3.99 -1.43
C LEU A 91 0.66 -3.38 -0.90
N LEU A 92 0.52 -3.28 0.44
CA LEU A 92 -0.65 -2.69 1.06
C LEU A 92 -0.86 -1.24 0.64
N VAL A 93 0.21 -0.44 0.66
CA VAL A 93 0.13 0.97 0.27
C VAL A 93 -0.19 1.12 -1.22
N LEU A 94 0.51 0.39 -2.10
CA LEU A 94 0.29 0.48 -3.53
C LEU A 94 -1.14 0.09 -3.92
N SER A 95 -1.68 -0.96 -3.30
CA SER A 95 -3.06 -1.39 -3.52
C SER A 95 -4.09 -0.34 -3.02
N ARG A 96 -3.88 0.25 -1.84
CA ARG A 96 -4.77 1.27 -1.26
C ARG A 96 -4.74 2.59 -2.03
N LEU A 97 -3.57 3.00 -2.47
CA LEU A 97 -3.38 4.18 -3.32
C LEU A 97 -3.84 3.95 -4.76
N ARG A 98 -4.24 2.73 -5.11
CA ARG A 98 -4.67 2.31 -6.46
C ARG A 98 -3.62 2.65 -7.52
N ILE A 99 -2.36 2.34 -7.22
CA ILE A 99 -1.27 2.61 -8.14
C ILE A 99 -1.30 1.56 -9.24
N ASP A 100 -1.61 2.02 -10.44
CA ASP A 100 -1.62 1.20 -11.65
C ASP A 100 -0.21 1.20 -12.27
N ASN A 101 0.63 0.33 -11.78
CA ASN A 101 1.98 0.10 -12.29
C ASN A 101 2.29 -1.39 -12.27
N ASP A 102 2.05 -2.03 -13.41
CA ASP A 102 2.18 -3.47 -13.57
C ASP A 102 3.58 -3.98 -13.28
N GLU A 103 4.61 -3.25 -13.72
CA GLU A 103 6.00 -3.65 -13.51
C GLU A 103 6.33 -3.72 -12.02
N ILE A 104 5.99 -2.68 -11.27
CA ILE A 104 6.24 -2.63 -9.83
C ILE A 104 5.44 -3.70 -9.09
N LEU A 105 4.18 -3.87 -9.48
CA LEU A 105 3.33 -4.89 -8.88
C LEU A 105 3.90 -6.29 -9.08
N GLU A 106 4.32 -6.63 -10.28
CA GLU A 106 4.92 -7.94 -10.58
C GLU A 106 6.23 -8.16 -9.83
N LEU A 107 7.09 -7.14 -9.73
CA LEU A 107 8.31 -7.23 -8.94
C LEU A 107 8.01 -7.55 -7.47
N LEU A 108 7.04 -6.84 -6.88
CA LEU A 108 6.63 -7.08 -5.49
C LEU A 108 6.01 -8.46 -5.30
N ILE A 109 5.15 -8.89 -6.21
CA ILE A 109 4.52 -10.22 -6.19
C ILE A 109 5.57 -11.32 -6.33
N ASN A 110 6.55 -11.16 -7.21
CA ASN A 110 7.63 -12.11 -7.36
C ASN A 110 8.47 -12.19 -6.07
N GLN A 111 8.75 -11.07 -5.43
CA GLN A 111 9.45 -11.08 -4.14
C GLN A 111 8.63 -11.79 -3.04
N VAL A 112 7.30 -11.66 -3.02
CA VAL A 112 6.43 -12.45 -2.12
C VAL A 112 6.58 -13.95 -2.38
N ARG A 113 6.73 -14.38 -3.64
CA ARG A 113 6.93 -15.80 -3.99
C ARG A 113 8.25 -16.35 -3.48
N TRP A 114 9.30 -15.53 -3.50
CA TRP A 114 10.66 -15.93 -3.08
C TRP A 114 10.83 -15.98 -1.56
N LEU A 115 10.10 -15.18 -0.78
CA LEU A 115 10.23 -15.16 0.67
C LEU A 115 9.54 -16.36 1.32
N ASP A 116 10.28 -17.10 2.14
CA ASP A 116 9.80 -18.34 2.76
C ASP A 116 8.87 -18.13 3.96
N SER A 117 9.04 -17.04 4.69
CA SER A 117 8.34 -16.82 5.95
C SER A 117 7.69 -15.44 6.06
N PHE A 118 6.43 -15.46 6.48
CA PHE A 118 5.65 -14.27 6.79
C PHE A 118 4.95 -14.45 8.14
N SER A 119 5.01 -13.43 8.99
CA SER A 119 4.19 -13.37 10.20
C SER A 119 2.70 -13.32 9.82
N LEU A 120 1.82 -13.61 10.77
CA LEU A 120 0.38 -13.51 10.55
C LEU A 120 -0.05 -12.11 10.08
N ILE A 121 0.56 -11.06 10.64
CA ILE A 121 0.28 -9.67 10.26
C ILE A 121 0.64 -9.46 8.78
N HIS A 122 1.82 -9.88 8.36
CA HIS A 122 2.28 -9.73 6.98
C HIS A 122 1.40 -10.52 5.99
N ARG A 123 1.00 -11.74 6.35
CA ARG A 123 0.06 -12.56 5.55
C ARG A 123 -1.27 -11.83 5.34
N ASN A 124 -1.84 -11.28 6.40
CA ASN A 124 -3.10 -10.55 6.33
C ASN A 124 -2.97 -9.27 5.47
N GLN A 125 -1.86 -8.55 5.58
CA GLN A 125 -1.60 -7.39 4.74
C GLN A 125 -1.49 -7.78 3.26
N ILE A 126 -0.82 -8.88 2.94
CA ILE A 126 -0.70 -9.39 1.56
C ILE A 126 -2.07 -9.81 1.03
N LEU A 127 -2.82 -10.62 1.76
CA LEU A 127 -4.18 -11.05 1.36
C LEU A 127 -5.10 -9.85 1.10
N LEU A 128 -5.07 -8.86 1.98
CA LEU A 128 -5.84 -7.63 1.80
C LEU A 128 -5.41 -6.90 0.52
N SER A 129 -4.10 -6.82 0.28
CA SER A 129 -3.56 -6.18 -0.93
C SER A 129 -4.00 -6.90 -2.20
N LEU A 130 -3.91 -8.24 -2.23
CA LEU A 130 -4.36 -9.06 -3.35
C LEU A 130 -5.86 -8.89 -3.62
N THR A 131 -6.65 -8.79 -2.55
CA THR A 131 -8.10 -8.52 -2.66
C THR A 131 -8.38 -7.16 -3.30
N TRP A 132 -7.64 -6.11 -2.90
CA TRP A 132 -7.75 -4.79 -3.49
C TRP A 132 -7.32 -4.77 -4.96
N ILE A 133 -6.19 -5.41 -5.29
CA ILE A 133 -5.68 -5.49 -6.66
C ILE A 133 -6.69 -6.21 -7.55
N LYS A 134 -7.25 -7.32 -7.10
CA LYS A 134 -8.29 -8.07 -7.81
C LYS A 134 -9.54 -7.21 -8.04
N ALA A 135 -9.98 -6.49 -7.01
CA ALA A 135 -11.19 -5.67 -7.09
C ALA A 135 -11.05 -4.47 -8.04
N TYR A 136 -9.88 -3.83 -8.10
CA TYR A 136 -9.69 -2.59 -8.85
C TYR A 136 -8.98 -2.78 -10.21
N GLN A 137 -8.10 -3.78 -10.32
CA GLN A 137 -7.31 -4.02 -11.53
C GLN A 137 -7.74 -5.31 -12.27
N GLY A 138 -8.64 -6.09 -11.69
CA GLY A 138 -9.08 -7.38 -12.26
C GLY A 138 -8.00 -8.46 -12.25
N LYS A 139 -6.87 -8.24 -11.58
CA LYS A 139 -5.74 -9.19 -11.52
C LYS A 139 -5.90 -10.13 -10.33
N ALA A 140 -5.83 -11.43 -10.56
CA ALA A 140 -5.87 -12.46 -9.53
C ALA A 140 -4.53 -13.20 -9.47
N PHE A 141 -4.04 -13.41 -8.25
CA PHE A 141 -2.82 -14.19 -7.96
C PHE A 141 -3.20 -15.42 -7.14
N ILE A 142 -3.84 -16.38 -7.82
CA ILE A 142 -4.44 -17.58 -7.20
C ILE A 142 -3.41 -18.40 -6.41
N ASP A 143 -2.18 -18.48 -6.89
CA ASP A 143 -1.06 -19.16 -6.22
C ASP A 143 -0.75 -18.53 -4.85
N LEU A 144 -0.81 -17.22 -4.75
CA LEU A 144 -0.57 -16.50 -3.50
C LEU A 144 -1.82 -16.47 -2.61
N GLU A 145 -3.01 -16.34 -3.19
CA GLU A 145 -4.26 -16.43 -2.44
C GLU A 145 -4.30 -17.76 -1.68
N GLY A 146 -4.04 -18.90 -2.35
CA GLY A 146 -3.98 -20.22 -1.71
C GLY A 146 -2.86 -20.38 -0.68
N ARG A 147 -1.68 -19.77 -0.92
CA ARG A 147 -0.56 -19.82 0.03
C ARG A 147 -0.84 -19.11 1.35
N PHE A 148 -1.62 -18.05 1.31
CA PHE A 148 -1.92 -17.19 2.46
C PHE A 148 -3.34 -17.36 2.99
N GLU A 149 -4.12 -18.31 2.47
CA GLU A 149 -5.46 -18.60 3.01
C GLU A 149 -5.41 -18.67 4.55
N PRO A 150 -6.37 -18.05 5.24
CA PRO A 150 -6.41 -18.09 6.68
C PRO A 150 -6.53 -19.55 7.11
N VAL A 151 -5.53 -20.04 7.85
CA VAL A 151 -5.67 -21.31 8.56
C VAL A 151 -6.93 -21.20 9.41
N ASN A 152 -7.90 -22.06 9.22
CA ASN A 152 -9.28 -22.07 9.78
C ASN A 152 -9.39 -22.04 11.33
N LYS A 153 -8.48 -21.34 12.02
CA LYS A 153 -8.43 -21.19 13.48
C LYS A 153 -8.11 -19.77 13.95
N ILE A 154 -8.31 -18.75 13.12
CA ILE A 154 -8.24 -17.38 13.63
C ILE A 154 -9.66 -17.05 14.13
N THR A 155 -9.90 -17.43 15.39
CA THR A 155 -11.00 -16.90 16.18
C THR A 155 -11.04 -15.36 16.01
N ASP A 156 -12.23 -14.88 15.68
CA ASP A 156 -12.71 -13.50 15.66
C ASP A 156 -11.82 -12.41 16.27
N SER A 157 -10.69 -12.11 15.64
CA SER A 157 -9.97 -10.89 15.99
C SER A 157 -10.72 -9.71 15.38
N GLN A 158 -10.77 -8.58 16.07
CA GLN A 158 -11.36 -7.33 15.59
C GLN A 158 -10.86 -6.98 14.18
N LEU A 159 -9.59 -7.27 13.90
CA LEU A 159 -8.97 -7.09 12.58
C LEU A 159 -9.63 -7.97 11.50
N HIS A 160 -9.97 -9.22 11.81
CA HIS A 160 -10.65 -10.10 10.86
C HIS A 160 -12.06 -9.59 10.52
N GLN A 161 -12.79 -9.13 11.54
CA GLN A 161 -14.13 -8.54 11.33
C GLN A 161 -14.05 -7.23 10.54
N ASP A 162 -13.03 -6.40 10.78
CA ASP A 162 -12.83 -5.16 10.04
C ASP A 162 -12.45 -5.42 8.57
N VAL A 163 -11.62 -6.44 8.32
CA VAL A 163 -11.28 -6.89 6.95
C VAL A 163 -12.52 -7.40 6.22
N ILE A 164 -13.33 -8.28 6.84
CA ILE A 164 -14.60 -8.77 6.26
C ILE A 164 -15.56 -7.60 6.00
N ARG A 165 -15.67 -6.65 6.94
CA ARG A 165 -16.52 -5.46 6.78
C ARG A 165 -16.08 -4.60 5.60
N ILE A 166 -14.78 -4.42 5.41
CA ILE A 166 -14.20 -3.67 4.28
C ILE A 166 -14.48 -4.39 2.97
N ILE A 167 -14.23 -5.71 2.90
CA ILE A 167 -14.49 -6.53 1.71
C ILE A 167 -15.97 -6.45 1.32
N ASN A 168 -16.88 -6.63 2.28
CA ASN A 168 -18.31 -6.55 2.03
C ASN A 168 -18.75 -5.16 1.57
N LYS A 169 -18.19 -4.09 2.13
CA LYS A 169 -18.45 -2.72 1.66
C LYS A 169 -17.93 -2.49 0.24
N CYS A 170 -16.75 -3.02 -0.11
CA CYS A 170 -16.21 -2.91 -1.46
C CYS A 170 -17.04 -3.69 -2.48
N ASN A 171 -17.46 -4.91 -2.14
CA ASN A 171 -18.35 -5.71 -3.01
C ASN A 171 -19.70 -5.04 -3.23
N ILE A 172 -20.28 -4.42 -2.20
CA ILE A 172 -21.53 -3.67 -2.33
C ILE A 172 -21.35 -2.44 -3.20
N ALA A 173 -20.22 -1.74 -3.11
CA ALA A 173 -19.92 -0.58 -3.95
C ALA A 173 -19.76 -0.98 -5.43
N VAL A 174 -19.05 -2.06 -5.71
CA VAL A 174 -18.87 -2.60 -7.08
C VAL A 174 -20.21 -3.06 -7.69
N GLU A 175 -21.07 -3.72 -6.91
CA GLU A 175 -22.39 -4.10 -7.39
C GLU A 175 -23.32 -2.89 -7.63
N LYS A 176 -23.23 -1.84 -6.78
CA LYS A 176 -23.99 -0.61 -6.99
C LYS A 176 -23.54 0.15 -8.24
N GLU A 177 -22.24 0.24 -8.49
CA GLU A 177 -21.72 0.87 -9.71
C GLU A 177 -22.11 0.09 -10.98
N LYS A 178 -22.09 -1.25 -10.94
CA LYS A 178 -22.58 -2.08 -12.05
C LYS A 178 -24.08 -1.86 -12.32
N ARG A 179 -24.89 -1.71 -11.29
CA ARG A 179 -26.33 -1.45 -11.44
C ARG A 179 -26.64 -0.04 -11.93
N MET A 180 -25.80 0.95 -11.62
CA MET A 180 -25.98 2.33 -12.12
C MET A 180 -25.46 2.52 -13.54
N GLY A 181 -24.42 1.80 -13.97
CA GLY A 181 -23.87 1.86 -15.32
C GLY A 181 -24.77 1.24 -16.41
N VAL A 182 -25.79 0.46 -16.04
CA VAL A 182 -26.72 -0.18 -16.99
C VAL A 182 -27.98 0.68 -17.28
N LYS A 183 -28.17 1.80 -16.58
CA LYS A 183 -29.33 2.68 -16.78
C LYS A 183 -29.06 3.96 -17.59
N GLY A 184 -27.94 4.05 -18.27
CA GLY A 184 -27.54 5.25 -19.01
C GLY A 184 -27.32 5.07 -20.50
N VAL A 185 -28.07 4.18 -21.18
CA VAL A 185 -28.13 4.18 -22.67
C VAL A 185 -29.56 3.80 -23.07
N ILE A 186 -30.38 4.80 -23.26
CA ILE A 186 -31.43 4.88 -24.28
C ILE A 186 -31.42 6.31 -24.80
#